data_ce5395e168235f2a95d625fa133443a8
#
_entry.id   ce5395e168235f2a95d625fa133443a8
#
_cell.length_a   1.000
_cell.length_b   1.000
_cell.length_c   1.000
_cell.angle_alpha   90.00
_cell.angle_beta   90.00
_cell.angle_gamma   90.00
#
_symmetry.space_group_name_H-M   'P 1'
#
loop_
_entity.id
_entity.type
_entity.pdbx_description
1 polymer ?
#
loop_
_entity_poly.entity_id
_entity_poly.type
_entity_poly.pdbx_seq_one_letter_code
_entity_poly.pdbx_strand_id
1 'polypeptide(L)'
;MISADEEYTAKKNRKKQKRVILQMAILVVIATVFYLALFTVGKYKPYEPTAINMAQDKGFIALSYFGVDRVGQQPLISEDRLAEHLAALRKQGYVTITQKDIKDFYEAGKPLPARALFLMFEDGRRDTAIFSTSQIEKYNYKATMATYPENFAKRDTKFLKPRELKSLVDTSFWELGTNGYRLSFINVFDRYNNYLGELTPLEYAMISPYLGRRYNHYLMDYIRDEHGVPKESYEMMKARLDYDYQKLSDDYREGIGSVPQLYVLM
;
A
#
# COMPACT_ATOMS: atom_id res chain seq x y z
N MET A 1 -19.91 51.52 -53.04
CA MET A 1 -19.54 50.32 -53.81
C MET A 1 -18.28 49.72 -53.22
N ILE A 2 -18.36 48.56 -52.58
CA ILE A 2 -17.19 47.85 -52.03
C ILE A 2 -16.41 47.33 -53.24
N SER A 3 -15.13 47.58 -53.34
CA SER A 3 -14.30 47.12 -54.45
C SER A 3 -14.20 45.60 -54.50
N ALA A 4 -14.04 45.01 -55.69
CA ALA A 4 -13.88 43.54 -55.81
C ALA A 4 -12.67 43.00 -55.01
N ASP A 5 -11.64 43.82 -54.81
CA ASP A 5 -10.47 43.50 -54.01
C ASP A 5 -10.77 43.42 -52.50
N GLU A 6 -11.65 44.28 -52.01
CA GLU A 6 -12.07 44.24 -50.60
C GLU A 6 -12.93 43.01 -50.30
N GLU A 7 -13.79 42.59 -51.24
CA GLU A 7 -14.58 41.37 -51.08
C GLU A 7 -13.71 40.11 -51.15
N TYR A 8 -12.69 40.07 -51.99
CA TYR A 8 -11.74 38.99 -52.12
C TYR A 8 -10.88 38.84 -50.83
N THR A 9 -10.37 39.97 -50.30
CA THR A 9 -9.61 39.99 -49.06
C THR A 9 -10.46 39.60 -47.85
N ALA A 10 -11.71 40.01 -47.79
CA ALA A 10 -12.66 39.61 -46.76
C ALA A 10 -12.93 38.09 -46.77
N LYS A 11 -13.15 37.51 -47.97
CA LYS A 11 -13.33 36.05 -48.15
C LYS A 11 -12.08 35.26 -47.73
N LYS A 12 -10.88 35.74 -48.08
CA LYS A 12 -9.59 35.13 -47.72
C LYS A 12 -9.37 35.18 -46.24
N ASN A 13 -9.67 36.29 -45.57
CA ASN A 13 -9.57 36.44 -44.12
C ASN A 13 -10.57 35.56 -43.37
N ARG A 14 -11.81 35.44 -43.84
CA ARG A 14 -12.81 34.53 -43.28
C ARG A 14 -12.37 33.05 -43.37
N LYS A 15 -11.77 32.63 -44.50
CA LYS A 15 -11.20 31.28 -44.65
C LYS A 15 -10.04 31.04 -43.67
N LYS A 16 -9.16 32.04 -43.50
CA LYS A 16 -8.04 31.98 -42.56
C LYS A 16 -8.55 31.87 -41.10
N GLN A 17 -9.53 32.70 -40.74
CA GLN A 17 -10.17 32.65 -39.43
C GLN A 17 -10.83 31.29 -39.17
N LYS A 18 -11.58 30.75 -40.11
CA LYS A 18 -12.20 29.41 -39.99
C LYS A 18 -11.14 28.32 -39.74
N ARG A 19 -10.01 28.37 -40.46
CA ARG A 19 -8.89 27.41 -40.23
C ARG A 19 -8.28 27.55 -38.88
N VAL A 20 -8.06 28.77 -38.40
CA VAL A 20 -7.51 29.01 -37.03
C VAL A 20 -8.48 28.51 -35.97
N ILE A 21 -9.78 28.79 -36.10
CA ILE A 21 -10.80 28.30 -35.17
C ILE A 21 -10.84 26.77 -35.16
N LEU A 22 -10.78 26.13 -36.34
CA LEU A 22 -10.74 24.66 -36.40
C LEU A 22 -9.48 24.08 -35.74
N GLN A 23 -8.30 24.69 -35.97
CA GLN A 23 -7.06 24.28 -35.35
C GLN A 23 -7.09 24.43 -33.81
N MET A 24 -7.66 25.54 -33.31
CA MET A 24 -7.84 25.75 -31.87
C MET A 24 -8.82 24.71 -31.28
N ALA A 25 -9.92 24.40 -31.98
CA ALA A 25 -10.86 23.37 -31.52
C ALA A 25 -10.20 21.99 -31.45
N ILE A 26 -9.39 21.62 -32.43
CA ILE A 26 -8.63 20.37 -32.45
C ILE A 26 -7.63 20.34 -31.28
N LEU A 27 -6.90 21.43 -31.02
CA LEU A 27 -5.97 21.53 -29.90
C LEU A 27 -6.68 21.38 -28.54
N VAL A 28 -7.85 21.99 -28.37
CA VAL A 28 -8.66 21.85 -27.18
C VAL A 28 -9.11 20.38 -26.98
N VAL A 29 -9.57 19.72 -28.05
CA VAL A 29 -9.96 18.31 -27.98
C VAL A 29 -8.77 17.44 -27.62
N ILE A 30 -7.61 17.63 -28.26
CA ILE A 30 -6.38 16.88 -27.92
C ILE A 30 -5.97 17.13 -26.46
N ALA A 31 -5.97 18.39 -26.01
CA ALA A 31 -5.66 18.73 -24.64
C ALA A 31 -6.65 18.10 -23.64
N THR A 32 -7.94 18.06 -23.97
CA THR A 32 -8.98 17.43 -23.15
C THR A 32 -8.80 15.92 -23.10
N VAL A 33 -8.54 15.27 -24.24
CA VAL A 33 -8.27 13.82 -24.28
C VAL A 33 -7.00 13.48 -23.50
N PHE A 34 -5.95 14.29 -23.65
CA PHE A 34 -4.71 14.12 -22.88
C PHE A 34 -4.91 14.33 -21.39
N TYR A 35 -5.69 15.35 -21.01
CA TYR A 35 -6.08 15.59 -19.62
C TYR A 35 -6.87 14.41 -19.07
N LEU A 36 -7.89 13.94 -19.77
CA LEU A 36 -8.67 12.77 -19.36
C LEU A 36 -7.79 11.51 -19.29
N ALA A 37 -6.88 11.27 -20.21
CA ALA A 37 -5.98 10.13 -20.20
C ALA A 37 -4.97 10.16 -19.03
N LEU A 38 -4.49 11.34 -18.66
CA LEU A 38 -3.54 11.52 -17.57
C LEU A 38 -4.20 11.58 -16.19
N PHE A 39 -5.44 12.05 -16.10
CA PHE A 39 -6.11 12.32 -14.83
C PHE A 39 -7.32 11.41 -14.53
N THR A 40 -7.75 10.56 -15.48
CA THR A 40 -8.67 9.46 -15.17
C THR A 40 -7.87 8.25 -14.70
N VAL A 41 -7.17 8.39 -13.58
CA VAL A 41 -6.74 7.22 -12.83
C VAL A 41 -8.02 6.49 -12.43
N GLY A 42 -8.15 5.23 -12.86
CA GLY A 42 -9.30 4.42 -12.48
C GLY A 42 -9.41 4.39 -10.95
N LYS A 43 -10.61 4.62 -10.41
CA LYS A 43 -10.84 4.46 -8.98
C LYS A 43 -11.10 2.99 -8.66
N TYR A 44 -10.63 2.54 -7.50
CA TYR A 44 -10.95 1.23 -6.99
C TYR A 44 -12.48 1.04 -6.91
N LYS A 45 -12.95 -0.07 -7.44
CA LYS A 45 -14.35 -0.48 -7.39
C LYS A 45 -14.48 -1.63 -6.39
N PRO A 46 -15.12 -1.42 -5.23
CA PRO A 46 -15.38 -2.49 -4.29
C PRO A 46 -16.13 -3.65 -4.96
N TYR A 47 -15.97 -4.84 -4.41
CA TYR A 47 -16.78 -5.98 -4.83
C TYR A 47 -18.27 -5.73 -4.54
N GLU A 48 -19.14 -6.22 -5.41
CA GLU A 48 -20.58 -6.14 -5.17
C GLU A 48 -21.04 -7.40 -4.42
N PRO A 49 -21.65 -7.25 -3.22
CA PRO A 49 -22.17 -8.38 -2.47
C PRO A 49 -23.35 -9.00 -3.22
N THR A 50 -23.22 -10.25 -3.59
CA THR A 50 -24.33 -11.05 -4.12
C THR A 50 -24.51 -12.30 -3.26
N ALA A 51 -25.73 -12.87 -3.21
CA ALA A 51 -26.02 -14.06 -2.42
C ALA A 51 -25.12 -15.26 -2.79
N ILE A 52 -24.62 -15.29 -4.03
CA ILE A 52 -23.78 -16.40 -4.54
C ILE A 52 -22.30 -16.23 -4.13
N ASN A 53 -21.81 -15.02 -4.01
CA ASN A 53 -20.39 -14.76 -3.75
C ASN A 53 -20.05 -14.43 -2.29
N MET A 54 -21.06 -14.39 -1.42
CA MET A 54 -20.88 -14.17 0.01
C MET A 54 -20.94 -15.48 0.79
N ALA A 55 -20.05 -15.65 1.75
CA ALA A 55 -20.01 -16.83 2.61
C ALA A 55 -19.98 -16.38 4.08
N GLN A 56 -20.97 -16.79 4.86
CA GLN A 56 -21.11 -16.38 6.26
C GLN A 56 -20.02 -16.95 7.17
N ASP A 57 -19.58 -18.19 6.91
CA ASP A 57 -18.71 -18.95 7.81
C ASP A 57 -17.26 -19.08 7.32
N LYS A 58 -16.88 -18.35 6.27
CA LYS A 58 -15.53 -18.40 5.72
C LYS A 58 -14.81 -17.10 6.03
N GLY A 59 -13.63 -17.23 6.60
CA GLY A 59 -12.71 -16.10 6.79
C GLY A 59 -12.11 -15.63 5.47
N PHE A 60 -10.92 -15.03 5.55
CA PHE A 60 -10.18 -14.51 4.42
C PHE A 60 -8.74 -15.04 4.44
N ILE A 61 -8.06 -14.96 3.30
CA ILE A 61 -6.62 -15.16 3.23
C ILE A 61 -5.94 -13.81 3.37
N ALA A 62 -5.03 -13.68 4.32
CA ALA A 62 -4.10 -12.56 4.37
C ALA A 62 -2.82 -12.94 3.61
N LEU A 63 -2.49 -12.16 2.59
CA LEU A 63 -1.28 -12.32 1.80
C LEU A 63 -0.41 -11.09 1.98
N SER A 64 0.80 -11.30 2.48
CA SER A 64 1.77 -10.25 2.70
C SER A 64 2.99 -10.41 1.81
N TYR A 65 3.50 -9.30 1.30
CA TYR A 65 4.79 -9.20 0.63
C TYR A 65 5.68 -8.25 1.42
N PHE A 66 6.91 -8.68 1.73
CA PHE A 66 7.88 -7.80 2.36
C PHE A 66 8.16 -6.55 1.50
N GLY A 67 8.28 -6.75 0.20
CA GLY A 67 8.41 -5.66 -0.75
C GLY A 67 8.59 -6.14 -2.19
N VAL A 68 8.54 -5.19 -3.11
CA VAL A 68 8.65 -5.41 -4.55
C VAL A 68 9.70 -4.48 -5.12
N ASP A 69 10.55 -5.00 -5.98
CA ASP A 69 11.45 -4.19 -6.80
C ASP A 69 11.39 -4.65 -8.27
N ARG A 70 12.22 -4.07 -9.12
CA ARG A 70 12.22 -4.41 -10.54
C ARG A 70 12.69 -5.84 -10.80
N VAL A 71 13.69 -6.34 -10.07
CA VAL A 71 14.44 -7.56 -10.41
C VAL A 71 14.24 -8.70 -9.41
N GLY A 72 13.71 -8.44 -8.21
CA GLY A 72 13.48 -9.43 -7.17
C GLY A 72 14.74 -9.78 -6.39
N GLN A 73 15.52 -8.77 -5.99
CA GLN A 73 16.62 -9.01 -5.05
C GLN A 73 16.08 -9.43 -3.70
N GLN A 74 16.46 -10.63 -3.26
CA GLN A 74 16.04 -11.12 -1.95
C GLN A 74 16.32 -10.10 -0.84
N PRO A 75 15.37 -9.79 0.06
CA PRO A 75 14.10 -10.49 0.30
C PRO A 75 12.89 -9.98 -0.52
N LEU A 76 13.11 -9.11 -1.50
CA LEU A 76 12.05 -8.55 -2.35
C LEU A 76 11.66 -9.54 -3.46
N ILE A 77 10.46 -9.41 -3.99
CA ILE A 77 10.06 -10.09 -5.21
C ILE A 77 10.10 -9.13 -6.40
N SER A 78 10.23 -9.66 -7.61
CA SER A 78 10.20 -8.84 -8.82
C SER A 78 8.77 -8.39 -9.15
N GLU A 79 8.65 -7.28 -9.88
CA GLU A 79 7.39 -6.82 -10.45
C GLU A 79 6.70 -7.92 -11.28
N ASP A 80 7.46 -8.65 -12.12
CA ASP A 80 6.93 -9.74 -12.94
C ASP A 80 6.36 -10.87 -12.08
N ARG A 81 7.07 -11.24 -11.02
CA ARG A 81 6.60 -12.27 -10.08
C ARG A 81 5.33 -11.85 -9.35
N LEU A 82 5.25 -10.59 -8.95
CA LEU A 82 4.01 -10.04 -8.39
C LEU A 82 2.87 -10.11 -9.41
N ALA A 83 3.12 -9.71 -10.65
CA ALA A 83 2.12 -9.75 -11.71
C ALA A 83 1.59 -11.17 -11.95
N GLU A 84 2.46 -12.18 -11.97
CA GLU A 84 2.08 -13.59 -12.06
C GLU A 84 1.19 -14.04 -10.89
N HIS A 85 1.57 -13.68 -9.65
CA HIS A 85 0.81 -14.01 -8.45
C HIS A 85 -0.60 -13.38 -8.49
N LEU A 86 -0.69 -12.07 -8.77
CA LEU A 86 -1.98 -11.38 -8.83
C LEU A 86 -2.85 -11.89 -9.98
N ALA A 87 -2.27 -12.23 -11.13
CA ALA A 87 -2.98 -12.86 -12.24
C ALA A 87 -3.56 -14.22 -11.85
N ALA A 88 -2.78 -15.05 -11.14
CA ALA A 88 -3.21 -16.37 -10.67
C ALA A 88 -4.35 -16.25 -9.66
N LEU A 89 -4.25 -15.33 -8.71
CA LEU A 89 -5.30 -15.04 -7.72
C LEU A 89 -6.58 -14.55 -8.41
N ARG A 90 -6.46 -13.65 -9.39
CA ARG A 90 -7.60 -13.16 -10.16
C ARG A 90 -8.28 -14.28 -10.95
N LYS A 91 -7.49 -15.15 -11.60
CA LYS A 91 -7.99 -16.32 -12.35
C LYS A 91 -8.75 -17.29 -11.44
N GLN A 92 -8.33 -17.41 -10.19
CA GLN A 92 -9.00 -18.22 -9.17
C GLN A 92 -10.24 -17.54 -8.55
N GLY A 93 -10.54 -16.30 -8.95
CA GLY A 93 -11.71 -15.56 -8.48
C GLY A 93 -11.54 -14.89 -7.12
N TYR A 94 -10.31 -14.70 -6.64
CA TYR A 94 -10.06 -13.91 -5.43
C TYR A 94 -10.38 -12.45 -5.67
N VAL A 95 -11.02 -11.83 -4.69
CA VAL A 95 -11.32 -10.40 -4.63
C VAL A 95 -10.75 -9.83 -3.35
N THR A 96 -10.19 -8.62 -3.44
CA THR A 96 -9.64 -7.99 -2.25
C THR A 96 -10.72 -7.38 -1.38
N ILE A 97 -10.48 -7.45 -0.07
CA ILE A 97 -11.29 -6.85 0.98
C ILE A 97 -10.51 -5.69 1.62
N THR A 98 -11.23 -4.76 2.21
CA THR A 98 -10.70 -3.60 2.89
C THR A 98 -10.48 -3.87 4.39
N GLN A 99 -9.74 -2.99 5.08
CA GLN A 99 -9.64 -3.02 6.54
C GLN A 99 -11.02 -2.89 7.19
N LYS A 100 -11.91 -2.09 6.58
CA LYS A 100 -13.28 -1.94 7.05
C LYS A 100 -14.06 -3.25 6.94
N ASP A 101 -13.89 -4.02 5.87
CA ASP A 101 -14.56 -5.32 5.71
C ASP A 101 -14.11 -6.31 6.78
N ILE A 102 -12.82 -6.32 7.14
CA ILE A 102 -12.28 -7.14 8.24
C ILE A 102 -12.93 -6.74 9.57
N LYS A 103 -12.97 -5.44 9.85
CA LYS A 103 -13.60 -4.93 11.06
C LYS A 103 -15.08 -5.30 11.13
N ASP A 104 -15.82 -5.07 10.06
CA ASP A 104 -17.24 -5.38 9.95
C ASP A 104 -17.52 -6.89 10.11
N PHE A 105 -16.61 -7.74 9.61
CA PHE A 105 -16.70 -9.19 9.77
C PHE A 105 -16.59 -9.62 11.23
N TYR A 106 -15.59 -9.13 11.96
CA TYR A 106 -15.36 -9.53 13.36
C TYR A 106 -16.30 -8.84 14.34
N GLU A 107 -16.65 -7.58 14.13
CA GLU A 107 -17.45 -6.80 15.08
C GLU A 107 -18.96 -6.89 14.80
N ALA A 108 -19.35 -6.96 13.53
CA ALA A 108 -20.75 -6.92 13.12
C ALA A 108 -21.25 -8.23 12.46
N GLY A 109 -20.40 -9.26 12.35
CA GLY A 109 -20.75 -10.53 11.73
C GLY A 109 -21.12 -10.42 10.24
N LYS A 110 -20.63 -9.37 9.54
CA LYS A 110 -20.92 -9.22 8.11
C LYS A 110 -20.18 -10.27 7.30
N PRO A 111 -20.85 -10.94 6.35
CA PRO A 111 -20.22 -11.96 5.54
C PRO A 111 -19.16 -11.36 4.60
N LEU A 112 -18.10 -12.14 4.33
CA LEU A 112 -17.07 -11.82 3.37
C LEU A 112 -17.29 -12.59 2.05
N PRO A 113 -16.68 -12.14 0.94
CA PRO A 113 -16.66 -12.91 -0.29
C PRO A 113 -16.10 -14.32 -0.08
N ALA A 114 -16.63 -15.31 -0.78
CA ALA A 114 -16.21 -16.72 -0.65
C ALA A 114 -14.70 -16.92 -0.90
N ARG A 115 -14.07 -16.01 -1.64
CA ARG A 115 -12.62 -15.94 -1.92
C ARG A 115 -12.08 -14.57 -1.57
N ALA A 116 -12.25 -14.20 -0.29
CA ALA A 116 -11.75 -12.94 0.24
C ALA A 116 -10.22 -12.97 0.40
N LEU A 117 -9.57 -11.94 -0.08
CA LEU A 117 -8.13 -11.73 0.01
C LEU A 117 -7.85 -10.39 0.68
N PHE A 118 -7.11 -10.39 1.77
CA PHE A 118 -6.52 -9.19 2.32
C PHE A 118 -5.07 -9.10 1.85
N LEU A 119 -4.79 -8.13 0.99
CA LEU A 119 -3.48 -7.94 0.38
C LEU A 119 -2.69 -6.88 1.11
N MET A 120 -1.48 -7.21 1.55
CA MET A 120 -0.59 -6.32 2.29
C MET A 120 0.79 -6.23 1.65
N PHE A 121 1.41 -5.06 1.81
CA PHE A 121 2.83 -4.84 1.56
C PHE A 121 3.43 -4.24 2.82
N GLU A 122 4.54 -4.81 3.23
CA GLU A 122 5.24 -4.43 4.45
C GLU A 122 6.32 -3.39 4.17
N ASP A 123 6.96 -2.91 5.25
CA ASP A 123 8.17 -2.09 5.22
C ASP A 123 8.02 -0.68 4.60
N GLY A 124 6.86 -0.29 4.07
CA GLY A 124 6.61 1.06 3.57
C GLY A 124 7.59 1.55 2.50
N ARG A 125 8.09 0.65 1.65
CA ARG A 125 9.13 0.96 0.65
C ARG A 125 8.57 1.72 -0.53
N ARG A 126 9.34 2.70 -1.02
CA ARG A 126 9.01 3.46 -2.24
C ARG A 126 8.98 2.56 -3.48
N ASP A 127 9.96 1.66 -3.63
CA ASP A 127 10.01 0.74 -4.76
C ASP A 127 8.78 -0.13 -4.82
N THR A 128 8.33 -0.65 -3.67
CA THR A 128 7.09 -1.42 -3.57
C THR A 128 5.90 -0.64 -4.12
N ALA A 129 5.73 0.62 -3.74
CA ALA A 129 4.64 1.44 -4.28
C ALA A 129 4.75 1.65 -5.79
N ILE A 130 5.97 1.90 -6.29
CA ILE A 130 6.22 2.15 -7.72
C ILE A 130 5.90 0.92 -8.56
N PHE A 131 6.41 -0.25 -8.18
CA PHE A 131 6.33 -1.47 -8.99
C PHE A 131 5.06 -2.28 -8.77
N SER A 132 4.30 -2.04 -7.68
CA SER A 132 3.06 -2.77 -7.43
C SER A 132 1.79 -2.03 -7.84
N THR A 133 1.78 -0.69 -7.85
CA THR A 133 0.56 0.10 -8.06
C THR A 133 -0.10 -0.22 -9.40
N SER A 134 0.67 -0.27 -10.50
CA SER A 134 0.14 -0.60 -11.83
C SER A 134 -0.53 -1.99 -11.87
N GLN A 135 0.03 -2.97 -11.18
CA GLN A 135 -0.51 -4.32 -11.13
C GLN A 135 -1.78 -4.39 -10.26
N ILE A 136 -1.81 -3.66 -9.14
CA ILE A 136 -2.96 -3.55 -8.26
C ILE A 136 -4.13 -2.90 -9.02
N GLU A 137 -3.89 -1.80 -9.71
CA GLU A 137 -4.90 -1.10 -10.53
C GLU A 137 -5.43 -1.97 -11.65
N LYS A 138 -4.54 -2.67 -12.36
CA LYS A 138 -4.89 -3.57 -13.49
C LYS A 138 -5.92 -4.64 -13.10
N TYR A 139 -5.79 -5.20 -11.88
CA TYR A 139 -6.69 -6.25 -11.40
C TYR A 139 -7.83 -5.72 -10.52
N ASN A 140 -7.93 -4.41 -10.35
CA ASN A 140 -8.86 -3.75 -9.41
C ASN A 140 -8.74 -4.35 -8.01
N TYR A 141 -7.52 -4.48 -7.52
CA TYR A 141 -7.25 -4.95 -6.18
C TYR A 141 -7.05 -3.79 -5.22
N LYS A 142 -7.50 -3.94 -3.99
CA LYS A 142 -7.21 -3.06 -2.87
C LYS A 142 -6.05 -3.63 -2.09
N ALA A 143 -5.10 -2.79 -1.70
CA ALA A 143 -3.96 -3.23 -0.91
C ALA A 143 -3.74 -2.31 0.29
N THR A 144 -3.13 -2.85 1.34
CA THR A 144 -2.67 -2.10 2.51
C THR A 144 -1.16 -1.98 2.47
N MET A 145 -0.65 -0.75 2.58
CA MET A 145 0.76 -0.48 2.82
C MET A 145 0.98 -0.36 4.33
N ALA A 146 1.63 -1.33 4.92
CA ALA A 146 2.07 -1.25 6.32
C ALA A 146 3.35 -0.41 6.38
N THR A 147 3.37 0.59 7.26
CA THR A 147 4.49 1.49 7.45
C THR A 147 4.78 1.70 8.93
N TYR A 148 5.95 2.22 9.23
CA TYR A 148 6.31 2.60 10.59
C TYR A 148 6.94 4.00 10.59
N PRO A 149 6.38 4.94 11.39
CA PRO A 149 6.71 6.37 11.32
C PRO A 149 8.16 6.70 11.67
N GLU A 150 8.88 5.83 12.32
CA GLU A 150 10.32 6.02 12.56
C GLU A 150 11.08 6.41 11.29
N ASN A 151 10.60 5.94 10.11
CA ASN A 151 11.19 6.26 8.82
C ASN A 151 10.74 7.61 8.24
N PHE A 152 9.74 8.28 8.81
CA PHE A 152 9.24 9.55 8.26
C PHE A 152 10.26 10.66 8.33
N ALA A 153 10.96 10.77 9.45
CA ALA A 153 12.00 11.79 9.68
C ALA A 153 13.39 11.41 9.13
N LYS A 154 13.63 10.12 8.87
CA LYS A 154 14.92 9.66 8.34
C LYS A 154 15.13 10.18 6.91
N ARG A 155 16.34 10.56 6.54
CA ARG A 155 16.70 10.99 5.18
C ARG A 155 16.81 9.80 4.18
N ASP A 156 16.40 8.61 4.57
CA ASP A 156 16.44 7.44 3.71
C ASP A 156 15.38 7.55 2.62
N THR A 157 15.83 7.52 1.37
CA THR A 157 14.96 7.61 0.19
C THR A 157 14.28 6.28 -0.17
N LYS A 158 14.63 5.21 0.49
CA LYS A 158 14.02 3.89 0.28
C LYS A 158 12.59 3.84 0.77
N PHE A 159 12.25 4.63 1.79
CA PHE A 159 10.94 4.60 2.43
C PHE A 159 10.05 5.75 1.98
N LEU A 160 8.76 5.46 1.87
CA LEU A 160 7.73 6.44 1.57
C LEU A 160 7.65 7.50 2.69
N LYS A 161 7.50 8.74 2.29
CA LYS A 161 7.31 9.87 3.21
C LYS A 161 5.82 10.18 3.35
N PRO A 162 5.40 10.89 4.40
CA PRO A 162 3.98 11.19 4.65
C PRO A 162 3.24 11.76 3.43
N ARG A 163 3.87 12.68 2.69
CA ARG A 163 3.29 13.24 1.45
C ARG A 163 3.03 12.18 0.37
N GLU A 164 3.98 11.25 0.21
CA GLU A 164 3.87 10.16 -0.77
C GLU A 164 2.81 9.14 -0.35
N LEU A 165 2.74 8.81 0.95
CA LEU A 165 1.71 7.95 1.51
C LEU A 165 0.31 8.54 1.31
N LYS A 166 0.17 9.86 1.54
CA LYS A 166 -1.10 10.56 1.27
C LYS A 166 -1.48 10.45 -0.21
N SER A 167 -0.54 10.73 -1.12
CA SER A 167 -0.78 10.59 -2.56
C SER A 167 -1.14 9.16 -2.95
N LEU A 168 -0.55 8.16 -2.31
CA LEU A 168 -0.85 6.75 -2.55
C LEU A 168 -2.30 6.41 -2.17
N VAL A 169 -2.75 6.87 -1.01
CA VAL A 169 -4.14 6.69 -0.55
C VAL A 169 -5.15 7.42 -1.45
N ASP A 170 -4.79 8.60 -1.96
CA ASP A 170 -5.64 9.40 -2.85
C ASP A 170 -5.97 8.67 -4.17
N THR A 171 -5.17 7.68 -4.57
CA THR A 171 -5.48 6.81 -5.73
C THR A 171 -6.68 5.91 -5.50
N SER A 172 -7.11 5.75 -4.26
CA SER A 172 -8.17 4.87 -3.79
C SER A 172 -7.86 3.36 -3.78
N PHE A 173 -6.75 2.92 -4.38
CA PHE A 173 -6.35 1.50 -4.39
C PHE A 173 -5.58 1.09 -3.14
N TRP A 174 -5.12 2.05 -2.35
CA TRP A 174 -4.32 1.80 -1.18
C TRP A 174 -5.03 2.23 0.11
N GLU A 175 -4.75 1.48 1.16
CA GLU A 175 -5.01 1.82 2.55
C GLU A 175 -3.70 1.84 3.32
N LEU A 176 -3.64 2.55 4.44
CA LEU A 176 -2.48 2.54 5.33
C LEU A 176 -2.73 1.59 6.50
N GLY A 177 -1.77 0.72 6.74
CA GLY A 177 -1.62 -0.06 7.95
C GLY A 177 -0.33 0.34 8.67
N THR A 178 -0.07 -0.28 9.80
CA THR A 178 1.14 -0.03 10.56
C THR A 178 1.64 -1.29 11.26
N ASN A 179 2.97 -1.36 11.43
CA ASN A 179 3.64 -2.36 12.25
C ASN A 179 4.08 -1.79 13.62
N GLY A 180 3.54 -0.64 14.02
CA GLY A 180 3.97 0.12 15.19
C GLY A 180 4.76 1.36 14.78
N TYR A 181 5.27 2.11 15.76
CA TYR A 181 6.15 3.26 15.52
C TYR A 181 7.41 2.82 14.78
N ARG A 182 7.98 1.69 15.19
CA ARG A 182 9.08 0.99 14.52
C ARG A 182 8.72 -0.49 14.36
N LEU A 183 9.37 -1.17 13.44
CA LEU A 183 9.28 -2.61 13.30
C LEU A 183 10.57 -3.25 13.76
N SER A 184 10.49 -4.15 14.73
CA SER A 184 11.60 -5.05 15.08
C SER A 184 11.07 -6.38 15.66
N PHE A 185 11.89 -7.40 15.54
CA PHE A 185 11.62 -8.73 16.06
C PHE A 185 12.54 -8.98 17.23
N ILE A 186 11.98 -9.41 18.36
CA ILE A 186 12.71 -9.66 19.61
C ILE A 186 12.71 -11.14 19.95
N ASN A 187 13.60 -11.52 20.83
CA ASN A 187 13.74 -12.90 21.34
C ASN A 187 14.01 -13.91 20.22
N VAL A 188 14.75 -13.47 19.21
CA VAL A 188 14.98 -14.27 18.00
C VAL A 188 16.05 -15.32 18.24
N PHE A 189 15.75 -16.54 17.81
CA PHE A 189 16.69 -17.66 17.79
C PHE A 189 16.80 -18.20 16.36
N ASP A 190 17.97 -18.69 15.99
CA ASP A 190 18.12 -19.44 14.76
C ASP A 190 17.56 -20.88 14.89
N ARG A 191 17.51 -21.62 13.78
CA ARG A 191 17.04 -23.00 13.76
C ARG A 191 17.90 -23.97 14.58
N TYR A 192 19.10 -23.57 14.97
CA TYR A 192 20.02 -24.32 15.81
C TYR A 192 19.92 -23.91 17.28
N ASN A 193 18.95 -23.02 17.61
CA ASN A 193 18.72 -22.48 18.94
C ASN A 193 19.84 -21.53 19.45
N ASN A 194 20.59 -20.92 18.55
CA ASN A 194 21.47 -19.81 18.92
C ASN A 194 20.65 -18.52 19.05
N TYR A 195 20.88 -17.78 20.12
CA TYR A 195 20.20 -16.52 20.38
C TYR A 195 20.76 -15.39 19.50
N LEU A 196 19.89 -14.75 18.74
CA LEU A 196 20.21 -13.63 17.85
C LEU A 196 19.79 -12.28 18.44
N GLY A 197 18.89 -12.29 19.41
CA GLY A 197 18.41 -11.08 20.09
C GLY A 197 17.33 -10.34 19.33
N GLU A 198 17.58 -9.08 18.98
CA GLU A 198 16.68 -8.22 18.21
C GLU A 198 17.14 -8.14 16.76
N LEU A 199 16.20 -8.23 15.83
CA LEU A 199 16.44 -8.08 14.39
C LEU A 199 15.59 -6.94 13.82
N THR A 200 16.17 -6.20 12.90
CA THR A 200 15.45 -5.27 12.03
C THR A 200 14.59 -6.02 11.01
N PRO A 201 13.59 -5.38 10.37
CA PRO A 201 12.78 -6.00 9.33
C PRO A 201 13.60 -6.58 8.19
N LEU A 202 14.65 -5.88 7.77
CA LEU A 202 15.51 -6.33 6.67
C LEU A 202 16.31 -7.57 7.07
N GLU A 203 16.94 -7.56 8.25
CA GLU A 203 17.69 -8.72 8.76
C GLU A 203 16.76 -9.91 8.91
N TYR A 204 15.58 -9.73 9.52
CA TYR A 204 14.59 -10.78 9.62
C TYR A 204 14.22 -11.37 8.24
N ALA A 205 13.86 -10.52 7.30
CA ALA A 205 13.44 -10.96 5.97
C ALA A 205 14.55 -11.73 5.21
N MET A 206 15.82 -11.33 5.39
CA MET A 206 16.96 -12.00 4.74
C MET A 206 17.26 -13.38 5.33
N ILE A 207 17.08 -13.56 6.63
CA ILE A 207 17.47 -14.81 7.32
C ILE A 207 16.27 -15.64 7.79
N SER A 208 15.03 -15.20 7.51
CA SER A 208 13.81 -15.87 7.96
C SER A 208 13.76 -17.38 7.68
N PRO A 209 14.29 -17.94 6.56
CA PRO A 209 14.34 -19.39 6.34
C PRO A 209 15.25 -20.16 7.32
N TYR A 210 16.15 -19.44 7.99
CA TYR A 210 17.11 -20.01 8.94
C TYR A 210 16.73 -19.74 10.39
N LEU A 211 15.65 -19.02 10.64
CA LEU A 211 15.17 -18.72 11.98
C LEU A 211 14.45 -19.93 12.60
N GLY A 212 14.50 -20.00 13.93
CA GLY A 212 13.64 -20.86 14.73
C GLY A 212 12.22 -20.30 14.76
N ARG A 213 11.31 -21.05 15.38
CA ARG A 213 9.91 -20.59 15.54
C ARG A 213 9.72 -19.68 16.77
N ARG A 214 10.78 -19.32 17.47
CA ARG A 214 10.75 -18.49 18.68
C ARG A 214 11.21 -17.09 18.33
N TYR A 215 10.29 -16.23 18.10
CA TYR A 215 10.48 -14.78 18.00
C TYR A 215 9.14 -14.10 18.19
N ASN A 216 9.16 -12.84 18.55
CA ASN A 216 7.98 -12.02 18.72
C ASN A 216 8.20 -10.64 18.11
N HIS A 217 7.13 -10.05 17.61
CA HIS A 217 7.11 -8.62 17.37
C HIS A 217 7.39 -7.90 18.70
N TYR A 218 8.18 -6.82 18.68
CA TYR A 218 8.62 -6.15 19.90
C TYR A 218 7.48 -5.56 20.75
N LEU A 219 6.28 -5.42 20.19
CA LEU A 219 5.07 -5.01 20.93
C LEU A 219 4.31 -6.18 21.58
N MET A 220 4.73 -7.43 21.38
CA MET A 220 3.95 -8.61 21.80
C MET A 220 4.46 -9.28 23.08
N ASP A 221 5.72 -9.10 23.44
CA ASP A 221 6.33 -9.80 24.59
C ASP A 221 7.39 -8.93 25.29
N TYR A 222 7.85 -9.41 26.43
CA TYR A 222 9.06 -8.90 27.10
C TYR A 222 10.29 -9.10 26.22
N ILE A 223 11.20 -8.13 26.27
CA ILE A 223 12.56 -8.34 25.76
C ILE A 223 13.27 -9.27 26.74
N ARG A 224 13.77 -10.41 26.24
CA ARG A 224 14.40 -11.47 27.02
C ARG A 224 15.87 -11.63 26.66
N ASP A 225 16.62 -12.28 27.52
CA ASP A 225 17.98 -12.74 27.25
C ASP A 225 17.98 -14.13 26.55
N GLU A 226 19.16 -14.67 26.36
CA GLU A 226 19.40 -15.99 25.75
C GLU A 226 18.82 -17.17 26.56
N HIS A 227 18.60 -16.95 27.87
CA HIS A 227 18.01 -17.93 28.79
C HIS A 227 16.49 -17.76 28.92
N GLY A 228 15.90 -16.79 28.22
CA GLY A 228 14.46 -16.50 28.29
C GLY A 228 14.06 -15.64 29.49
N VAL A 229 15.03 -15.09 30.23
CA VAL A 229 14.75 -14.22 31.37
C VAL A 229 14.44 -12.80 30.87
N PRO A 230 13.34 -12.17 31.36
CA PRO A 230 13.01 -10.79 30.98
C PRO A 230 14.13 -9.82 31.38
N LYS A 231 14.54 -8.97 30.42
CA LYS A 231 15.48 -7.86 30.62
C LYS A 231 14.80 -6.58 31.09
N GLU A 232 13.49 -6.56 31.08
CA GLU A 232 12.65 -5.41 31.44
C GLU A 232 11.60 -5.84 32.47
N SER A 233 11.19 -4.94 33.38
CA SER A 233 10.05 -5.13 34.24
C SER A 233 8.74 -4.95 33.51
N TYR A 234 7.60 -5.32 34.10
CA TYR A 234 6.28 -5.06 33.56
C TYR A 234 6.06 -3.57 33.28
N GLU A 235 6.45 -2.71 34.21
CA GLU A 235 6.31 -1.25 34.03
C GLU A 235 7.16 -0.71 32.88
N MET A 236 8.37 -1.25 32.69
CA MET A 236 9.24 -0.88 31.57
C MET A 236 8.63 -1.34 30.23
N MET A 237 8.14 -2.58 30.17
CA MET A 237 7.45 -3.09 28.98
C MET A 237 6.24 -2.23 28.65
N LYS A 238 5.38 -1.97 29.64
CA LYS A 238 4.20 -1.12 29.47
C LYS A 238 4.57 0.28 28.95
N ALA A 239 5.56 0.91 29.57
CA ALA A 239 6.02 2.23 29.14
C ALA A 239 6.56 2.22 27.69
N ARG A 240 7.24 1.15 27.29
CA ARG A 240 7.71 0.96 25.90
C ARG A 240 6.55 0.84 24.92
N LEU A 241 5.51 0.08 25.26
CA LEU A 241 4.31 -0.07 24.44
C LEU A 241 3.53 1.26 24.35
N ASP A 242 3.30 1.91 25.48
CA ASP A 242 2.60 3.21 25.54
C ASP A 242 3.35 4.27 24.69
N TYR A 243 4.68 4.33 24.79
CA TYR A 243 5.50 5.22 23.98
C TYR A 243 5.35 4.95 22.48
N ASP A 244 5.39 3.68 22.06
CA ASP A 244 5.24 3.31 20.66
C ASP A 244 3.89 3.76 20.08
N TYR A 245 2.79 3.41 20.77
CA TYR A 245 1.45 3.79 20.35
C TYR A 245 1.24 5.31 20.31
N GLN A 246 1.75 6.03 21.30
CA GLN A 246 1.64 7.48 21.34
C GLN A 246 2.44 8.12 20.22
N LYS A 247 3.71 7.75 20.08
CA LYS A 247 4.63 8.29 19.09
C LYS A 247 4.13 8.02 17.66
N LEU A 248 3.66 6.80 17.40
CA LEU A 248 3.02 6.45 16.14
C LEU A 248 1.83 7.36 15.84
N SER A 249 0.93 7.50 16.80
CA SER A 249 -0.29 8.30 16.64
C SER A 249 0.01 9.76 16.33
N ASP A 250 0.99 10.33 17.02
CA ASP A 250 1.39 11.73 16.83
C ASP A 250 2.03 11.94 15.47
N ASP A 251 2.97 11.10 15.07
CA ASP A 251 3.67 11.20 13.79
C ASP A 251 2.72 11.01 12.58
N TYR A 252 1.75 10.11 12.69
CA TYR A 252 0.75 9.94 11.64
C TYR A 252 -0.24 11.10 11.56
N ARG A 253 -0.69 11.63 12.69
CA ARG A 253 -1.58 12.82 12.72
C ARG A 253 -0.87 14.03 12.13
N GLU A 254 0.39 14.26 12.52
CA GLU A 254 1.18 15.38 12.02
C GLU A 254 1.48 15.24 10.52
N GLY A 255 1.95 14.06 10.09
CA GLY A 255 2.42 13.86 8.72
C GLY A 255 1.32 13.64 7.70
N ILE A 256 0.23 12.94 8.07
CA ILE A 256 -0.80 12.45 7.15
C ILE A 256 -2.18 13.01 7.48
N GLY A 257 -2.45 13.34 8.74
CA GLY A 257 -3.73 13.85 9.22
C GLY A 257 -4.68 12.75 9.73
N SER A 258 -4.27 11.48 9.67
CA SER A 258 -5.07 10.35 10.18
C SER A 258 -4.15 9.22 10.65
N VAL A 259 -4.62 8.42 11.60
CA VAL A 259 -3.88 7.26 12.14
C VAL A 259 -4.42 5.99 11.50
N PRO A 260 -3.57 5.06 11.03
CA PRO A 260 -4.00 3.74 10.59
C PRO A 260 -4.80 3.01 11.67
N GLN A 261 -5.86 2.31 11.26
CA GLN A 261 -6.67 1.53 12.19
C GLN A 261 -6.21 0.08 12.32
N LEU A 262 -5.40 -0.39 11.38
CA LEU A 262 -4.88 -1.75 11.36
C LEU A 262 -3.42 -1.78 11.81
N TYR A 263 -3.19 -2.50 12.90
CA TYR A 263 -1.87 -2.93 13.34
C TYR A 263 -1.61 -4.35 12.84
N VAL A 264 -0.48 -4.55 12.19
CA VAL A 264 -0.01 -5.86 11.75
C VAL A 264 1.14 -6.28 12.66
N LEU A 265 0.89 -7.23 13.53
CA LEU A 265 1.89 -7.84 14.39
C LEU A 265 2.24 -9.20 13.79
N MET A 266 3.46 -9.35 13.35
CA MET A 266 3.97 -10.56 12.67
C MET A 266 4.86 -11.35 13.60
#